data_72e7c03a044f579b556cbb0788eff9ce
#
_entry.id   72e7c03a044f579b556cbb0788eff9ce
#
_cell.length_a   1.000
_cell.length_b   1.000
_cell.length_c   1.000
_cell.angle_alpha   90.00
_cell.angle_beta   90.00
_cell.angle_gamma   90.00
#
_symmetry.space_group_name_H-M   'P 1'
#
loop_
_entity.id
_entity.type
_entity.pdbx_description
1 polymer ?
#
loop_
_entity_poly.entity_id
_entity_poly.type
_entity_poly.pdbx_seq_one_letter_code
_entity_poly.pdbx_strand_id
1 'polypeptide(L)'
;MKKTYLAAFLVAALVLVPLLGWGQAGDLKTVKLNEPNKTRGLPIMEALSVRASVREWSDRKVELQDVSDLLWAANGINRPDGKRTAASAMNAQDVDIYVFVKVGAYLYDAKAHALVPVLAGDHLSEIMMRRPGGPAGPGAKPDAKADIKPQAPPPGAKPAGQPGPGGAPSDPPIQIILVSDISRFRMGETALKLEWAAIDTGIVSQNIALFCAATGMATRPRASMDKAKIKELLKLSETQYPLLNHPVGYPK
;
A
#
# COMPACT_ATOMS: atom_id res chain seq x y z
N MET A 1 -73.90 16.00 21.59
CA MET A 1 -72.43 15.93 21.85
C MET A 1 -71.87 14.76 21.04
N LYS A 2 -71.31 15.02 19.86
CA LYS A 2 -70.69 13.99 19.01
C LYS A 2 -69.18 14.14 19.05
N LYS A 3 -68.47 13.16 19.59
CA LYS A 3 -67.03 13.10 19.66
C LYS A 3 -66.48 12.48 18.34
N THR A 4 -65.78 13.29 17.56
CA THR A 4 -65.09 12.86 16.35
C THR A 4 -63.67 12.41 16.71
N TYR A 5 -63.33 11.13 16.51
CA TYR A 5 -61.96 10.61 16.65
C TYR A 5 -61.22 10.76 15.31
N LEU A 6 -60.17 11.56 15.33
CA LEU A 6 -59.28 11.76 14.19
C LEU A 6 -58.19 10.66 14.28
N ALA A 7 -58.24 9.68 13.40
CA ALA A 7 -57.21 8.64 13.29
C ALA A 7 -56.06 9.19 12.42
N ALA A 8 -54.91 9.36 13.03
CA ALA A 8 -53.67 9.72 12.30
C ALA A 8 -53.06 8.43 11.73
N PHE A 9 -53.06 8.30 10.41
CA PHE A 9 -52.30 7.25 9.70
C PHE A 9 -50.85 7.71 9.58
N LEU A 10 -49.95 7.02 10.30
CA LEU A 10 -48.50 7.16 10.15
C LEU A 10 -48.07 6.26 8.99
N VAL A 11 -47.81 6.83 7.81
CA VAL A 11 -47.22 6.12 6.67
C VAL A 11 -45.73 6.06 6.92
N ALA A 12 -45.24 4.89 7.34
CA ALA A 12 -43.82 4.61 7.38
C ALA A 12 -43.31 4.34 5.95
N ALA A 13 -42.66 5.31 5.36
CA ALA A 13 -41.95 5.14 4.10
C ALA A 13 -40.72 4.26 4.33
N LEU A 14 -40.84 2.98 3.95
CA LEU A 14 -39.71 2.04 3.92
C LEU A 14 -38.80 2.43 2.76
N VAL A 15 -37.73 3.16 3.01
CA VAL A 15 -36.69 3.44 2.02
C VAL A 15 -35.90 2.16 1.80
N LEU A 16 -36.22 1.46 0.72
CA LEU A 16 -35.45 0.30 0.24
C LEU A 16 -34.15 0.84 -0.36
N VAL A 17 -33.07 0.88 0.43
CA VAL A 17 -31.72 1.11 -0.09
C VAL A 17 -31.29 -0.16 -0.82
N PRO A 18 -30.97 -0.11 -2.13
CA PRO A 18 -30.45 -1.28 -2.81
C PRO A 18 -29.10 -1.67 -2.17
N LEU A 19 -29.06 -2.83 -1.55
CA LEU A 19 -27.84 -3.50 -1.14
C LEU A 19 -27.08 -3.92 -2.41
N LEU A 20 -26.29 -2.98 -2.94
CA LEU A 20 -25.20 -3.34 -3.84
C LEU A 20 -24.24 -4.20 -3.02
N GLY A 21 -24.13 -5.48 -3.39
CA GLY A 21 -23.33 -6.48 -2.70
C GLY A 21 -21.83 -6.12 -2.71
N TRP A 22 -21.42 -5.39 -1.69
CA TRP A 22 -20.03 -5.28 -1.29
C TRP A 22 -19.70 -6.58 -0.55
N GLY A 23 -18.80 -7.38 -1.10
CA GLY A 23 -18.27 -8.53 -0.38
C GLY A 23 -17.81 -8.04 1.00
N GLN A 24 -18.40 -8.58 2.05
CA GLN A 24 -18.21 -8.14 3.41
C GLN A 24 -16.73 -8.29 3.78
N ALA A 25 -16.06 -7.18 4.09
CA ALA A 25 -14.88 -7.19 4.93
C ALA A 25 -15.36 -7.54 6.35
N GLY A 26 -15.79 -8.79 6.54
CA GLY A 26 -16.40 -9.24 7.78
C GLY A 26 -15.49 -8.92 8.96
N ASP A 27 -15.97 -8.21 9.92
CA ASP A 27 -15.39 -7.88 11.23
C ASP A 27 -14.15 -6.98 11.29
N LEU A 28 -13.54 -6.55 10.19
CA LEU A 28 -12.46 -5.56 10.26
C LEU A 28 -13.01 -4.18 10.60
N LYS A 29 -12.40 -3.54 11.61
CA LYS A 29 -12.76 -2.18 12.05
C LYS A 29 -11.72 -1.17 11.57
N THR A 30 -12.15 0.09 11.41
CA THR A 30 -11.25 1.21 11.24
C THR A 30 -10.30 1.29 12.42
N VAL A 31 -8.99 1.35 12.13
CA VAL A 31 -7.94 1.49 13.13
C VAL A 31 -7.48 2.94 13.15
N LYS A 32 -7.79 3.65 14.24
CA LYS A 32 -7.24 4.99 14.47
C LYS A 32 -5.74 4.85 14.71
N LEU A 33 -4.94 5.59 13.94
CA LEU A 33 -3.50 5.63 14.12
C LEU A 33 -3.12 6.59 15.27
N ASN A 34 -1.95 6.34 15.85
CA ASN A 34 -1.39 7.21 16.89
C ASN A 34 -0.90 8.53 16.29
N GLU A 35 -0.81 9.57 17.11
CA GLU A 35 -0.17 10.82 16.69
C GLU A 35 1.27 10.54 16.23
N PRO A 36 1.69 11.08 15.05
CA PRO A 36 3.02 10.84 14.51
C PRO A 36 4.12 11.41 15.41
N ASN A 37 5.11 10.60 15.73
CA ASN A 37 6.33 11.07 16.41
C ASN A 37 7.29 11.71 15.40
N LYS A 38 7.21 13.02 15.27
CA LYS A 38 7.98 13.82 14.29
C LYS A 38 9.46 14.02 14.66
N THR A 39 9.87 13.58 15.84
CA THR A 39 11.26 13.66 16.31
C THR A 39 11.97 12.32 16.28
N ARG A 40 11.28 11.26 15.86
CA ARG A 40 11.81 9.90 15.77
C ARG A 40 12.73 9.74 14.57
N GLY A 41 13.79 8.96 14.77
CA GLY A 41 14.67 8.49 13.69
C GLY A 41 16.00 9.25 13.63
N LEU A 42 16.86 8.79 12.73
CA LEU A 42 18.16 9.40 12.45
C LEU A 42 17.99 10.73 11.69
N PRO A 43 18.93 11.66 11.83
CA PRO A 43 19.04 12.81 10.93
C PRO A 43 19.06 12.37 9.46
N ILE A 44 18.57 13.23 8.57
CA ILE A 44 18.36 12.86 7.16
C ILE A 44 19.63 12.36 6.45
N MET A 45 20.78 12.96 6.73
CA MET A 45 22.04 12.55 6.10
C MET A 45 22.50 11.17 6.59
N GLU A 46 22.27 10.87 7.86
CA GLU A 46 22.53 9.53 8.42
C GLU A 46 21.56 8.51 7.85
N ALA A 47 20.27 8.83 7.76
CA ALA A 47 19.27 7.95 7.12
C ALA A 47 19.63 7.63 5.67
N LEU A 48 20.09 8.61 4.90
CA LEU A 48 20.58 8.43 3.53
C LEU A 48 21.79 7.50 3.48
N SER A 49 22.74 7.63 4.42
CA SER A 49 23.97 6.83 4.46
C SER A 49 23.71 5.34 4.77
N VAL A 50 22.68 5.03 5.55
CA VAL A 50 22.33 3.66 5.95
C VAL A 50 21.18 3.05 5.14
N ARG A 51 20.49 3.83 4.30
CA ARG A 51 19.39 3.33 3.48
C ARG A 51 19.83 2.17 2.57
N ALA A 52 19.22 1.04 2.73
CA ALA A 52 19.48 -0.14 1.93
C ALA A 52 18.18 -0.89 1.58
N SER A 53 18.19 -1.66 0.49
CA SER A 53 17.12 -2.59 0.17
C SER A 53 17.32 -3.90 0.93
N VAL A 54 16.41 -4.20 1.85
CA VAL A 54 16.47 -5.40 2.70
C VAL A 54 15.54 -6.49 2.16
N ARG A 55 15.92 -7.76 2.33
CA ARG A 55 15.20 -8.91 1.78
C ARG A 55 14.84 -9.97 2.81
N GLU A 56 15.34 -9.83 4.03
CA GLU A 56 15.13 -10.78 5.12
C GLU A 56 14.56 -10.05 6.32
N TRP A 57 13.54 -10.66 6.92
CA TRP A 57 12.76 -10.07 8.00
C TRP A 57 12.98 -10.84 9.27
N SER A 58 13.09 -10.15 10.38
CA SER A 58 13.06 -10.75 11.70
C SER A 58 11.63 -10.96 12.18
N ASP A 59 11.48 -11.74 13.24
CA ASP A 59 10.17 -11.94 13.90
C ASP A 59 9.77 -10.78 14.81
N ARG A 60 10.56 -9.69 14.84
CA ARG A 60 10.24 -8.51 15.62
C ARG A 60 8.94 -7.90 15.11
N LYS A 61 7.99 -7.74 16.03
CA LYS A 61 6.69 -7.18 15.74
C LYS A 61 6.79 -5.72 15.30
N VAL A 62 6.03 -5.35 14.30
CA VAL A 62 5.79 -3.95 13.90
C VAL A 62 4.62 -3.44 14.74
N GLU A 63 4.89 -2.42 15.54
CA GLU A 63 3.90 -1.85 16.44
C GLU A 63 3.02 -0.80 15.73
N LEU A 64 1.86 -0.49 16.33
CA LEU A 64 0.94 0.51 15.77
C LEU A 64 1.61 1.89 15.60
N GLN A 65 2.51 2.27 16.51
CA GLN A 65 3.27 3.51 16.41
C GLN A 65 4.20 3.52 15.18
N ASP A 66 4.83 2.36 14.87
CA ASP A 66 5.68 2.24 13.68
C ASP A 66 4.87 2.49 12.40
N VAL A 67 3.68 1.88 12.33
CA VAL A 67 2.77 2.05 11.17
C VAL A 67 2.25 3.49 11.10
N SER A 68 1.92 4.10 12.23
CA SER A 68 1.41 5.47 12.32
C SER A 68 2.43 6.48 11.79
N ASP A 69 3.67 6.38 12.29
CA ASP A 69 4.77 7.24 11.90
C ASP A 69 5.15 7.04 10.42
N LEU A 70 5.21 5.77 9.98
CA LEU A 70 5.54 5.39 8.61
C LEU A 70 4.54 5.98 7.59
N LEU A 71 3.25 5.81 7.85
CA LEU A 71 2.21 6.27 6.93
C LEU A 71 2.12 7.79 6.88
N TRP A 72 2.31 8.45 8.04
CA TRP A 72 2.42 9.89 8.06
C TRP A 72 3.66 10.38 7.30
N ALA A 73 4.81 9.79 7.51
CA ALA A 73 6.04 10.14 6.79
C ALA A 73 5.87 9.92 5.28
N ALA A 74 5.22 8.83 4.89
CA ALA A 74 5.00 8.47 3.48
C ALA A 74 4.18 9.50 2.72
N ASN A 75 2.97 9.82 3.22
CA ASN A 75 2.03 10.70 2.52
C ASN A 75 0.99 11.33 3.48
N GLY A 76 1.36 11.64 4.73
CA GLY A 76 0.48 12.27 5.72
C GLY A 76 0.29 13.77 5.47
N ILE A 77 -0.73 14.35 6.10
CA ILE A 77 -0.95 15.80 6.09
C ILE A 77 0.04 16.44 7.06
N ASN A 78 0.84 17.37 6.57
CA ASN A 78 1.88 18.07 7.35
C ASN A 78 1.64 19.58 7.49
N ARG A 79 0.57 20.12 6.88
CA ARG A 79 0.25 21.54 6.86
C ARG A 79 -1.26 21.77 7.02
N PRO A 80 -1.66 22.93 7.60
CA PRO A 80 -3.08 23.26 7.80
C PRO A 80 -3.92 23.32 6.53
N ASP A 81 -3.29 23.60 5.38
CA ASP A 81 -3.94 23.66 4.06
C ASP A 81 -4.18 22.25 3.44
N GLY A 82 -3.93 21.17 4.18
CA GLY A 82 -4.17 19.80 3.77
C GLY A 82 -3.12 19.21 2.83
N LYS A 83 -2.03 19.92 2.57
CA LYS A 83 -0.91 19.39 1.78
C LYS A 83 -0.13 18.31 2.53
N ARG A 84 0.55 17.47 1.77
CA ARG A 84 1.15 16.22 2.24
C ARG A 84 2.65 16.34 2.47
N THR A 85 3.21 15.35 3.16
CA THR A 85 4.66 15.12 3.28
C THR A 85 5.30 14.84 1.94
N ALA A 86 4.60 14.13 1.04
CA ALA A 86 5.00 13.93 -0.34
C ALA A 86 4.45 15.05 -1.23
N ALA A 87 5.27 15.59 -2.12
CA ALA A 87 4.81 16.45 -3.20
C ALA A 87 4.05 15.63 -4.25
N SER A 88 3.11 16.27 -4.95
CA SER A 88 2.45 15.68 -6.12
C SER A 88 2.25 16.72 -7.22
N ALA A 89 2.25 16.28 -8.46
CA ALA A 89 2.02 17.14 -9.62
C ALA A 89 0.68 17.89 -9.45
N MET A 90 0.69 19.20 -9.59
CA MET A 90 -0.48 20.08 -9.42
C MET A 90 -1.22 19.89 -8.06
N ASN A 91 -0.56 19.38 -7.04
CA ASN A 91 -1.18 19.00 -5.77
C ASN A 91 -2.36 18.03 -5.96
N ALA A 92 -2.27 17.12 -6.92
CA ALA A 92 -3.32 16.15 -7.23
C ALA A 92 -3.54 15.16 -6.08
N GLN A 93 -2.51 14.92 -5.25
CA GLN A 93 -2.54 13.97 -4.13
C GLN A 93 -3.07 12.59 -4.60
N ASP A 94 -2.65 12.19 -5.78
CA ASP A 94 -3.15 11.04 -6.54
C ASP A 94 -2.79 9.70 -5.93
N VAL A 95 -1.76 9.64 -5.06
CA VAL A 95 -1.25 8.38 -4.51
C VAL A 95 -2.02 7.97 -3.26
N ASP A 96 -2.72 6.85 -3.36
CA ASP A 96 -3.35 6.13 -2.25
C ASP A 96 -2.41 5.04 -1.74
N ILE A 97 -2.39 4.84 -0.42
CA ILE A 97 -1.56 3.83 0.25
C ILE A 97 -2.46 2.72 0.79
N TYR A 98 -2.30 1.51 0.26
CA TYR A 98 -2.96 0.32 0.77
C TYR A 98 -1.97 -0.49 1.61
N VAL A 99 -2.41 -0.92 2.78
CA VAL A 99 -1.62 -1.67 3.75
C VAL A 99 -2.20 -3.08 3.88
N PHE A 100 -1.48 -4.07 3.38
CA PHE A 100 -1.85 -5.47 3.50
C PHE A 100 -1.13 -6.09 4.70
N VAL A 101 -1.90 -6.80 5.51
CA VAL A 101 -1.46 -7.59 6.65
C VAL A 101 -2.23 -8.91 6.65
N LYS A 102 -1.85 -9.90 7.48
CA LYS A 102 -2.49 -11.23 7.54
C LYS A 102 -4.01 -11.21 7.74
N VAL A 103 -4.54 -10.21 8.42
CA VAL A 103 -5.99 -10.13 8.70
C VAL A 103 -6.77 -9.44 7.59
N GLY A 104 -6.11 -8.72 6.68
CA GLY A 104 -6.77 -8.02 5.58
C GLY A 104 -5.96 -6.89 4.98
N ALA A 105 -6.63 -6.09 4.14
CA ALA A 105 -6.08 -4.88 3.55
C ALA A 105 -6.85 -3.65 4.00
N TYR A 106 -6.13 -2.56 4.17
CA TYR A 106 -6.63 -1.27 4.63
C TYR A 106 -6.17 -0.16 3.69
N LEU A 107 -7.02 0.84 3.50
CA LEU A 107 -6.67 2.11 2.87
C LEU A 107 -6.25 3.11 3.95
N TYR A 108 -5.13 3.79 3.77
CA TYR A 108 -4.72 4.88 4.65
C TYR A 108 -5.52 6.15 4.34
N ASP A 109 -6.34 6.57 5.29
CA ASP A 109 -6.99 7.89 5.30
C ASP A 109 -6.07 8.88 6.01
N ALA A 110 -5.39 9.72 5.23
CA ALA A 110 -4.49 10.72 5.80
C ALA A 110 -5.22 11.88 6.50
N LYS A 111 -6.50 12.15 6.16
CA LYS A 111 -7.29 13.18 6.82
C LYS A 111 -7.72 12.75 8.22
N ALA A 112 -8.19 11.53 8.35
CA ALA A 112 -8.55 10.94 9.63
C ALA A 112 -7.33 10.41 10.39
N HIS A 113 -6.18 10.27 9.75
CA HIS A 113 -5.01 9.51 10.21
C HIS A 113 -5.45 8.15 10.75
N ALA A 114 -5.98 7.33 9.84
CA ALA A 114 -6.58 6.05 10.16
C ALA A 114 -6.39 5.04 9.04
N LEU A 115 -6.49 3.76 9.37
CA LEU A 115 -6.58 2.66 8.43
C LEU A 115 -8.03 2.24 8.28
N VAL A 116 -8.59 2.43 7.09
CA VAL A 116 -9.97 2.07 6.75
C VAL A 116 -9.95 0.68 6.10
N PRO A 117 -10.68 -0.32 6.62
CA PRO A 117 -10.68 -1.67 6.05
C PRO A 117 -11.30 -1.70 4.67
N VAL A 118 -10.65 -2.41 3.73
CA VAL A 118 -11.13 -2.56 2.35
C VAL A 118 -11.31 -4.02 1.93
N LEU A 119 -10.56 -4.94 2.56
CA LEU A 119 -10.60 -6.36 2.23
C LEU A 119 -10.24 -7.19 3.45
N ALA A 120 -11.02 -8.21 3.79
CA ALA A 120 -10.71 -9.16 4.86
C ALA A 120 -9.94 -10.37 4.32
N GLY A 121 -9.13 -11.01 5.18
CA GLY A 121 -8.39 -12.22 4.87
C GLY A 121 -6.93 -11.99 4.47
N ASP A 122 -6.14 -13.07 4.48
CA ASP A 122 -4.73 -13.03 4.10
C ASP A 122 -4.56 -13.16 2.58
N HIS A 123 -4.20 -12.07 1.94
CA HIS A 123 -3.97 -11.99 0.49
C HIS A 123 -2.50 -11.68 0.13
N LEU A 124 -1.59 -11.74 1.11
CA LEU A 124 -0.18 -11.36 0.90
C LEU A 124 0.48 -12.19 -0.20
N SER A 125 0.22 -13.49 -0.25
CA SER A 125 0.79 -14.38 -1.28
C SER A 125 0.20 -14.18 -2.68
N GLU A 126 -1.03 -13.66 -2.77
CA GLU A 126 -1.74 -13.48 -4.04
C GLU A 126 -1.27 -12.22 -4.81
N ILE A 127 -0.87 -11.18 -4.08
CA ILE A 127 -0.50 -9.89 -4.68
C ILE A 127 0.95 -9.82 -5.15
N MET A 128 1.77 -10.82 -4.79
CA MET A 128 3.18 -10.86 -5.16
C MET A 128 3.40 -11.73 -6.40
N MET A 129 4.09 -11.18 -7.41
CA MET A 129 4.53 -12.00 -8.53
C MET A 129 5.46 -13.11 -8.05
N ARG A 130 5.09 -14.35 -8.33
CA ARG A 130 5.99 -15.50 -8.14
C ARG A 130 7.18 -15.37 -9.08
N ARG A 131 8.39 -15.60 -8.56
CA ARG A 131 9.57 -15.75 -9.41
C ARG A 131 9.39 -16.99 -10.29
N PRO A 132 9.67 -16.95 -11.60
CA PRO A 132 9.81 -18.16 -12.39
C PRO A 132 10.88 -19.05 -11.75
N GLY A 133 10.54 -20.30 -11.39
CA GLY A 133 11.47 -21.25 -10.75
C GLY A 133 11.37 -21.37 -9.22
N GLY A 134 10.49 -20.64 -8.53
CA GLY A 134 10.14 -20.91 -7.13
C GLY A 134 9.20 -22.12 -7.00
N PRO A 135 9.14 -22.80 -5.83
CA PRO A 135 8.28 -23.97 -5.64
C PRO A 135 6.83 -23.63 -5.95
N ALA A 136 6.20 -24.39 -6.84
CA ALA A 136 4.82 -24.23 -7.23
C ALA A 136 3.90 -24.54 -6.05
N GLY A 137 3.07 -23.57 -5.67
CA GLY A 137 1.91 -23.88 -4.83
C GLY A 137 0.89 -24.73 -5.60
N PRO A 138 0.02 -25.47 -4.94
CA PRO A 138 -0.93 -26.36 -5.60
C PRO A 138 -1.88 -25.58 -6.50
N GLY A 139 -1.76 -25.76 -7.82
CA GLY A 139 -2.79 -25.33 -8.80
C GLY A 139 -2.39 -24.43 -9.96
N ALA A 140 -1.13 -24.10 -10.20
CA ALA A 140 -0.76 -23.23 -11.33
C ALA A 140 -0.37 -24.04 -12.59
N LYS A 141 -1.06 -23.80 -13.72
CA LYS A 141 -0.64 -24.25 -15.07
C LYS A 141 0.57 -23.44 -15.54
N PRO A 142 1.51 -24.03 -16.34
CA PRO A 142 2.69 -23.32 -16.83
C PRO A 142 2.31 -22.39 -17.96
N ASP A 143 2.54 -21.11 -17.77
CA ASP A 143 2.40 -20.10 -18.83
C ASP A 143 3.70 -19.92 -19.62
N ALA A 144 3.53 -19.56 -20.91
CA ALA A 144 4.52 -19.57 -21.95
C ALA A 144 5.75 -18.68 -21.68
N LYS A 145 6.91 -19.19 -22.13
CA LYS A 145 8.22 -18.55 -22.09
C LYS A 145 8.23 -17.24 -22.89
N ALA A 146 8.53 -16.13 -22.21
CA ALA A 146 9.06 -14.94 -22.86
C ALA A 146 10.59 -15.01 -22.79
N ASP A 147 11.24 -15.15 -23.96
CA ASP A 147 12.70 -15.15 -24.12
C ASP A 147 13.26 -13.73 -23.92
N ILE A 148 13.57 -13.38 -22.68
CA ILE A 148 14.41 -12.22 -22.37
C ILE A 148 15.80 -12.76 -22.05
N LYS A 149 16.76 -12.61 -22.99
CA LYS A 149 18.17 -12.92 -22.75
C LYS A 149 18.71 -12.06 -21.61
N PRO A 150 19.37 -12.64 -20.60
CA PRO A 150 20.01 -11.87 -19.55
C PRO A 150 21.16 -11.06 -20.13
N GLN A 151 21.14 -9.75 -19.94
CA GLN A 151 22.27 -8.88 -20.27
C GLN A 151 23.36 -9.06 -19.23
N ALA A 152 24.60 -9.29 -19.65
CA ALA A 152 25.73 -9.45 -18.76
C ALA A 152 25.96 -8.19 -17.91
N PRO A 153 26.28 -8.32 -16.59
CA PRO A 153 26.57 -7.17 -15.74
C PRO A 153 27.83 -6.44 -16.21
N PRO A 154 27.91 -5.10 -16.01
CA PRO A 154 29.07 -4.34 -16.39
C PRO A 154 30.34 -4.81 -15.63
N PRO A 155 31.55 -4.72 -16.24
CA PRO A 155 32.80 -5.14 -15.61
C PRO A 155 33.04 -4.36 -14.30
N GLY A 156 33.23 -5.06 -13.18
CA GLY A 156 33.52 -4.48 -11.88
C GLY A 156 32.35 -4.46 -10.88
N ALA A 157 31.15 -4.85 -11.26
CA ALA A 157 30.07 -5.06 -10.32
C ALA A 157 30.35 -6.26 -9.42
N LYS A 158 30.50 -6.04 -8.11
CA LYS A 158 30.52 -7.14 -7.13
C LYS A 158 29.25 -7.97 -7.30
N PRO A 159 29.35 -9.32 -7.38
CA PRO A 159 28.17 -10.16 -7.48
C PRO A 159 27.29 -9.91 -6.26
N ALA A 160 26.01 -9.65 -6.50
CA ALA A 160 25.01 -9.61 -5.43
C ALA A 160 25.12 -10.95 -4.68
N GLY A 161 25.38 -10.89 -3.37
CA GLY A 161 25.62 -12.04 -2.53
C GLY A 161 24.59 -13.13 -2.80
N GLN A 162 25.06 -14.35 -3.09
CA GLN A 162 24.20 -15.52 -3.19
C GLN A 162 23.46 -15.67 -1.85
N PRO A 163 22.18 -16.02 -1.85
CA PRO A 163 21.48 -16.35 -0.61
C PRO A 163 22.23 -17.52 0.03
N GLY A 164 22.71 -17.32 1.26
CA GLY A 164 23.25 -18.44 2.06
C GLY A 164 22.16 -19.52 2.22
N PRO A 165 22.56 -20.76 2.60
CA PRO A 165 21.64 -21.87 2.87
C PRO A 165 20.88 -21.57 4.17
N GLY A 166 19.93 -20.67 4.13
CA GLY A 166 19.04 -20.31 5.22
C GLY A 166 17.62 -20.45 4.76
N GLY A 167 16.75 -20.96 5.62
CA GLY A 167 15.36 -21.29 5.37
C GLY A 167 14.58 -20.30 4.52
N ALA A 168 13.43 -20.72 4.01
CA ALA A 168 12.57 -19.90 3.14
C ALA A 168 12.46 -18.46 3.69
N PRO A 169 12.60 -17.43 2.82
CA PRO A 169 12.51 -16.04 3.27
C PRO A 169 11.19 -15.87 4.03
N SER A 170 11.27 -15.40 5.28
CA SER A 170 10.06 -15.06 6.05
C SER A 170 9.29 -13.99 5.29
N ASP A 171 7.98 -14.17 5.17
CA ASP A 171 7.13 -13.14 4.55
C ASP A 171 7.19 -11.86 5.39
N PRO A 172 7.21 -10.69 4.75
CA PRO A 172 7.19 -9.43 5.47
C PRO A 172 5.87 -9.33 6.24
N PRO A 173 5.89 -8.80 7.48
CA PRO A 173 4.67 -8.66 8.28
C PRO A 173 3.67 -7.68 7.66
N ILE A 174 4.15 -6.75 6.85
CA ILE A 174 3.36 -5.72 6.18
C ILE A 174 3.79 -5.61 4.72
N GLN A 175 2.80 -5.48 3.82
CA GLN A 175 3.02 -5.14 2.42
C GLN A 175 2.26 -3.86 2.09
N ILE A 176 2.97 -2.81 1.74
CA ILE A 176 2.38 -1.55 1.27
C ILE A 176 2.27 -1.58 -0.26
N ILE A 177 1.12 -1.20 -0.79
CA ILE A 177 0.88 -1.01 -2.21
C ILE A 177 0.57 0.47 -2.45
N LEU A 178 1.30 1.10 -3.36
CA LEU A 178 1.07 2.47 -3.79
C LEU A 178 0.27 2.44 -5.08
N VAL A 179 -0.91 3.04 -5.04
CA VAL A 179 -1.86 3.12 -6.15
C VAL A 179 -2.05 4.59 -6.50
N SER A 180 -1.78 4.97 -7.74
CA SER A 180 -2.11 6.32 -8.22
C SER A 180 -3.46 6.31 -8.93
N ASP A 181 -4.29 7.28 -8.61
CA ASP A 181 -5.54 7.57 -9.31
C ASP A 181 -5.34 8.76 -10.25
N ILE A 182 -5.11 8.48 -11.52
CA ILE A 182 -4.84 9.50 -12.54
C ILE A 182 -6.05 10.40 -12.87
N SER A 183 -7.25 10.07 -12.38
CA SER A 183 -8.42 10.94 -12.54
C SER A 183 -8.30 12.24 -11.73
N ARG A 184 -7.44 12.26 -10.70
CA ARG A 184 -7.20 13.43 -9.85
C ARG A 184 -6.36 14.51 -10.54
N PHE A 185 -5.66 14.20 -11.64
CA PHE A 185 -4.97 15.21 -12.45
C PHE A 185 -5.97 15.98 -13.31
N ARG A 186 -6.00 17.31 -13.14
CA ARG A 186 -6.98 18.20 -13.76
C ARG A 186 -6.80 18.36 -15.27
N MET A 187 -5.61 18.08 -15.79
CA MET A 187 -5.22 18.23 -17.20
C MET A 187 -4.27 17.13 -17.63
N GLY A 188 -3.93 17.08 -18.88
CA GLY A 188 -3.01 16.14 -19.48
C GLY A 188 -3.70 14.91 -20.07
N GLU A 189 -3.10 14.39 -21.12
CA GLU A 189 -3.48 13.12 -21.71
C GLU A 189 -3.08 11.94 -20.80
N THR A 190 -3.66 10.78 -21.01
CA THR A 190 -3.41 9.59 -20.19
C THR A 190 -1.92 9.25 -20.05
N ALA A 191 -1.15 9.34 -21.13
CA ALA A 191 0.29 9.04 -21.11
C ALA A 191 1.04 9.99 -20.16
N LEU A 192 0.78 11.30 -20.23
CA LEU A 192 1.40 12.30 -19.37
C LEU A 192 0.96 12.15 -17.90
N LYS A 193 -0.31 11.84 -17.67
CA LYS A 193 -0.82 11.55 -16.32
C LYS A 193 -0.15 10.33 -15.71
N LEU A 194 0.12 9.28 -16.50
CA LEU A 194 0.85 8.10 -16.03
C LEU A 194 2.32 8.41 -15.70
N GLU A 195 2.95 9.32 -16.43
CA GLU A 195 4.29 9.80 -16.11
C GLU A 195 4.31 10.54 -14.76
N TRP A 196 3.39 11.49 -14.56
CA TRP A 196 3.24 12.17 -13.26
C TRP A 196 2.93 11.19 -12.12
N ALA A 197 2.03 10.24 -12.36
CA ALA A 197 1.70 9.19 -11.41
C ALA A 197 2.92 8.37 -10.96
N ALA A 198 3.80 8.03 -11.91
CA ALA A 198 5.04 7.31 -11.61
C ALA A 198 6.01 8.16 -10.79
N ILE A 199 6.15 9.45 -11.11
CA ILE A 199 6.99 10.41 -10.37
C ILE A 199 6.46 10.59 -8.95
N ASP A 200 5.18 10.90 -8.78
CA ASP A 200 4.55 11.14 -7.48
C ASP A 200 4.62 9.89 -6.59
N THR A 201 4.37 8.72 -7.17
CA THR A 201 4.55 7.43 -6.47
C THR A 201 6.00 7.20 -6.04
N GLY A 202 6.98 7.61 -6.87
CA GLY A 202 8.41 7.54 -6.53
C GLY A 202 8.76 8.42 -5.33
N ILE A 203 8.16 9.60 -5.21
CA ILE A 203 8.35 10.52 -4.07
C ILE A 203 7.81 9.89 -2.79
N VAL A 204 6.60 9.35 -2.80
CA VAL A 204 6.01 8.63 -1.65
C VAL A 204 6.87 7.42 -1.27
N SER A 205 7.33 6.67 -2.27
CA SER A 205 8.20 5.50 -2.09
C SER A 205 9.53 5.86 -1.42
N GLN A 206 10.13 6.98 -1.80
CA GLN A 206 11.37 7.45 -1.17
C GLN A 206 11.15 7.87 0.29
N ASN A 207 10.04 8.50 0.61
CA ASN A 207 9.69 8.83 2.00
C ASN A 207 9.60 7.55 2.86
N ILE A 208 8.95 6.48 2.36
CA ILE A 208 8.90 5.17 3.03
C ILE A 208 10.31 4.61 3.24
N ALA A 209 11.15 4.64 2.21
CA ALA A 209 12.50 4.09 2.27
C ALA A 209 13.40 4.83 3.28
N LEU A 210 13.33 6.16 3.31
CA LEU A 210 14.08 6.98 4.25
C LEU A 210 13.58 6.83 5.68
N PHE A 211 12.26 6.80 5.88
CA PHE A 211 11.69 6.56 7.21
C PHE A 211 12.14 5.21 7.77
N CYS A 212 12.05 4.14 6.99
CA CYS A 212 12.50 2.83 7.41
C CYS A 212 13.99 2.85 7.79
N ALA A 213 14.85 3.44 6.95
CA ALA A 213 16.27 3.56 7.23
C ALA A 213 16.55 4.36 8.52
N ALA A 214 15.85 5.49 8.72
CA ALA A 214 16.01 6.33 9.89
C ALA A 214 15.59 5.65 11.20
N THR A 215 14.64 4.71 11.16
CA THR A 215 14.03 4.10 12.35
C THR A 215 14.49 2.68 12.63
N GLY A 216 15.47 2.17 11.85
CA GLY A 216 15.91 0.78 11.94
C GLY A 216 14.90 -0.25 11.42
N MET A 217 13.85 0.21 10.75
CA MET A 217 12.98 -0.65 9.97
C MET A 217 13.61 -0.98 8.62
N ALA A 218 13.04 -1.93 7.92
CA ALA A 218 13.54 -2.40 6.64
C ALA A 218 12.44 -2.38 5.58
N THR A 219 12.84 -2.01 4.37
CA THR A 219 11.96 -2.07 3.21
C THR A 219 12.75 -2.30 1.92
N ARG A 220 12.00 -2.59 0.85
CA ARG A 220 12.54 -2.69 -0.51
C ARG A 220 11.47 -2.28 -1.52
N PRO A 221 11.58 -1.09 -2.15
CA PRO A 221 10.66 -0.70 -3.22
C PRO A 221 10.76 -1.64 -4.41
N ARG A 222 9.62 -2.05 -4.96
CA ARG A 222 9.52 -2.93 -6.13
C ARG A 222 8.34 -2.53 -7.00
N ALA A 223 8.51 -2.66 -8.33
CA ALA A 223 7.42 -2.59 -9.29
C ALA A 223 6.82 -3.98 -9.61
N SER A 224 7.54 -5.06 -9.24
CA SER A 224 7.09 -6.43 -9.47
C SER A 224 6.00 -6.83 -8.48
N MET A 225 4.77 -6.96 -8.96
CA MET A 225 3.57 -7.39 -8.24
C MET A 225 2.53 -7.85 -9.26
N ASP A 226 1.56 -8.64 -8.85
CA ASP A 226 0.42 -8.98 -9.68
C ASP A 226 -0.59 -7.82 -9.68
N LYS A 227 -0.40 -6.89 -10.64
CA LYS A 227 -1.23 -5.69 -10.77
C LYS A 227 -2.68 -6.02 -11.10
N ALA A 228 -2.93 -7.06 -11.89
CA ALA A 228 -4.29 -7.49 -12.24
C ALA A 228 -5.01 -8.02 -11.00
N LYS A 229 -4.34 -8.86 -10.23
CA LYS A 229 -4.89 -9.40 -8.98
C LYS A 229 -5.14 -8.30 -7.94
N ILE A 230 -4.26 -7.32 -7.82
CA ILE A 230 -4.45 -6.17 -6.93
C ILE A 230 -5.67 -5.34 -7.37
N LYS A 231 -5.83 -5.09 -8.67
CA LYS A 231 -7.02 -4.38 -9.20
C LYS A 231 -8.31 -5.13 -8.87
N GLU A 232 -8.32 -6.45 -9.05
CA GLU A 232 -9.46 -7.32 -8.73
C GLU A 232 -9.81 -7.26 -7.24
N LEU A 233 -8.83 -7.54 -6.37
CA LEU A 233 -9.02 -7.62 -4.92
C LEU A 233 -9.47 -6.29 -4.30
N LEU A 234 -8.85 -5.19 -4.71
CA LEU A 234 -9.16 -3.86 -4.20
C LEU A 234 -10.31 -3.19 -4.97
N LYS A 235 -10.86 -3.83 -6.00
CA LYS A 235 -11.91 -3.30 -6.89
C LYS A 235 -11.55 -1.92 -7.44
N LEU A 236 -10.31 -1.79 -7.89
CA LEU A 236 -9.81 -0.52 -8.42
C LEU A 236 -10.48 -0.17 -9.76
N SER A 237 -10.75 1.12 -9.96
CA SER A 237 -11.26 1.64 -11.23
C SER A 237 -10.20 1.59 -12.33
N GLU A 238 -10.60 1.86 -13.57
CA GLU A 238 -9.67 1.93 -14.72
C GLU A 238 -8.64 3.07 -14.61
N THR A 239 -8.94 4.09 -13.81
CA THR A 239 -8.03 5.22 -13.57
C THR A 239 -7.05 4.99 -12.42
N GLN A 240 -7.18 3.88 -11.69
CA GLN A 240 -6.34 3.54 -10.56
C GLN A 240 -5.28 2.51 -10.94
N TYR A 241 -4.01 2.87 -10.75
CA TYR A 241 -2.85 2.09 -11.19
C TYR A 241 -1.97 1.69 -10.00
N PRO A 242 -1.85 0.39 -9.66
CA PRO A 242 -0.82 -0.10 -8.74
C PRO A 242 0.56 0.07 -9.37
N LEU A 243 1.43 0.90 -8.78
CA LEU A 243 2.72 1.28 -9.35
C LEU A 243 3.90 0.70 -8.61
N LEU A 244 3.95 0.85 -7.28
CA LEU A 244 5.03 0.33 -6.45
C LEU A 244 4.50 -0.42 -5.24
N ASN A 245 5.32 -1.34 -4.73
CA ASN A 245 5.07 -2.02 -3.47
C ASN A 245 6.30 -2.00 -2.56
N HIS A 246 6.04 -2.03 -1.26
CA HIS A 246 7.02 -2.05 -0.20
C HIS A 246 6.70 -3.16 0.80
N PRO A 247 7.46 -4.26 0.85
CA PRO A 247 7.51 -5.09 2.02
C PRO A 247 8.13 -4.30 3.16
N VAL A 248 7.53 -4.32 4.33
CA VAL A 248 7.99 -3.56 5.50
C VAL A 248 8.01 -4.47 6.73
N GLY A 249 9.07 -4.34 7.51
CA GLY A 249 9.26 -5.04 8.77
C GLY A 249 10.57 -4.60 9.43
N TYR A 250 11.08 -5.39 10.35
CA TYR A 250 12.42 -5.21 10.90
C TYR A 250 13.39 -6.17 10.22
N PRO A 251 14.65 -5.78 9.99
CA PRO A 251 15.66 -6.65 9.39
C PRO A 251 16.06 -7.77 10.36
N LYS A 252 16.54 -8.88 9.77
CA LYS A 252 17.21 -9.97 10.50
C LYS A 252 18.54 -9.53 11.08
#